data_cfbf9025a23063603c2908349f147dc4
#
_entry.id   cfbf9025a23063603c2908349f147dc4
#
_cell.length_a   1.000
_cell.length_b   1.000
_cell.length_c   1.000
_cell.angle_alpha   90.00
_cell.angle_beta   90.00
_cell.angle_gamma   90.00
#
_symmetry.space_group_name_H-M   'P 1'
#
loop_
_entity.id
_entity.type
_entity.pdbx_description
1 polymer ?
#
loop_
_entity_poly.entity_id
_entity_poly.type
_entity_poly.pdbx_seq_one_letter_code
_entity_poly.pdbx_strand_id
1 'polypeptide(L)'
;KAGAPVVHTSTNEEPLAETIASPAAKKMAAENKIDVTRIEGTGKGGRVTKEDILKTVAQLEGQREKTVSDPMHVLPSATDNERIERRVPMTRLRASIARRLVEAQQTAAMLTTFNEIDMQAIMDLRARYKDDFAKYHNGTKLGFMSFFIRASVEALKRFPAVNASIDGSDIVYHGYQDIGVAVGSPRGLVVPVIREADSLTIAELEDQVREFGMKAQEGKLSIDDMTGGTFTISNGGTFGSLLSTPILNPPQTGILGMHKIQERPVAVNGEVVIRPMMYVALSYDHRLIDGQEAVRFLVTLKDFLEEPARILLDL
;
A
#
# COMPACT_ATOMS: atom_id res chain seq x y z
N LYS A 1 21.07 40.79 -46.60
CA LYS A 1 21.68 40.16 -47.80
C LYS A 1 22.17 38.82 -47.39
N ALA A 2 21.81 37.79 -48.20
CA ALA A 2 22.12 36.36 -48.11
C ALA A 2 21.26 35.60 -47.06
N GLY A 3 20.23 34.85 -47.28
CA GLY A 3 19.90 33.89 -48.33
C GLY A 3 20.28 32.50 -47.88
N ALA A 4 19.40 31.82 -47.02
CA ALA A 4 19.57 30.41 -46.70
C ALA A 4 18.72 29.57 -47.66
N PRO A 5 19.16 28.40 -48.13
CA PRO A 5 18.45 27.61 -49.14
C PRO A 5 17.27 26.83 -48.54
N VAL A 6 16.14 26.88 -49.22
CA VAL A 6 14.96 26.10 -48.98
C VAL A 6 15.19 24.71 -49.59
N VAL A 7 15.16 23.67 -48.78
CA VAL A 7 15.14 22.28 -49.25
C VAL A 7 13.68 21.88 -49.49
N HIS A 8 13.32 21.74 -50.77
CA HIS A 8 12.07 21.08 -51.17
C HIS A 8 12.22 19.58 -51.04
N THR A 9 11.57 18.99 -50.09
CA THR A 9 11.27 17.54 -50.09
C THR A 9 9.93 17.32 -50.78
N SER A 10 10.00 16.83 -51.98
CA SER A 10 8.85 16.29 -52.72
C SER A 10 8.45 14.96 -52.11
N THR A 11 7.37 14.91 -51.40
CA THR A 11 6.64 13.68 -51.05
C THR A 11 5.72 13.31 -52.20
N ASN A 12 6.09 12.27 -52.92
CA ASN A 12 5.19 11.53 -53.81
C ASN A 12 4.16 10.82 -52.92
N GLU A 13 2.93 11.38 -52.84
CA GLU A 13 1.76 10.65 -52.37
C GLU A 13 1.18 9.88 -53.53
N GLU A 14 1.41 8.56 -53.57
CA GLU A 14 0.58 7.62 -54.33
C GLU A 14 -0.81 7.56 -53.65
N PRO A 15 -1.92 7.54 -54.39
CA PRO A 15 -3.26 7.45 -53.81
C PRO A 15 -3.46 6.08 -53.19
N LEU A 16 -3.61 6.03 -51.88
CA LEU A 16 -3.99 4.84 -51.10
C LEU A 16 -5.31 4.30 -51.61
N ALA A 17 -5.27 3.05 -52.14
CA ALA A 17 -6.44 2.30 -52.57
C ALA A 17 -7.48 2.26 -51.42
N GLU A 18 -8.75 2.54 -51.73
CA GLU A 18 -9.87 2.44 -50.78
C GLU A 18 -9.91 1.05 -50.16
N THR A 19 -9.54 0.93 -48.91
CA THR A 19 -9.54 -0.33 -48.14
C THR A 19 -10.99 -0.75 -47.92
N ILE A 20 -11.44 -1.78 -48.66
CA ILE A 20 -12.80 -2.30 -48.58
C ILE A 20 -12.90 -3.18 -47.32
N ALA A 21 -13.61 -2.71 -46.30
CA ALA A 21 -13.86 -3.51 -45.08
C ALA A 21 -15.32 -4.03 -45.06
N SER A 22 -15.48 -5.25 -44.51
CA SER A 22 -16.81 -5.83 -44.35
C SER A 22 -17.67 -5.00 -43.33
N PRO A 23 -19.02 -5.01 -43.43
CA PRO A 23 -19.88 -4.27 -42.50
C PRO A 23 -19.62 -4.61 -41.02
N ALA A 24 -19.33 -5.91 -40.73
CA ALA A 24 -19.03 -6.36 -39.38
C ALA A 24 -17.62 -5.86 -38.90
N ALA A 25 -16.63 -5.79 -39.82
CA ALA A 25 -15.32 -5.24 -39.52
C ALA A 25 -15.38 -3.74 -39.24
N LYS A 26 -16.14 -2.98 -40.02
CA LYS A 26 -16.35 -1.53 -39.80
C LYS A 26 -16.99 -1.23 -38.42
N LYS A 27 -18.00 -2.01 -38.03
CA LYS A 27 -18.64 -1.86 -36.71
C LYS A 27 -17.68 -2.14 -35.57
N MET A 28 -16.95 -3.24 -35.65
CA MET A 28 -15.99 -3.65 -34.62
C MET A 28 -14.78 -2.70 -34.51
N ALA A 29 -14.30 -2.18 -35.64
CA ALA A 29 -13.23 -1.20 -35.67
C ALA A 29 -13.66 0.13 -35.02
N ALA A 30 -14.90 0.57 -35.25
CA ALA A 30 -15.47 1.76 -34.61
C ALA A 30 -15.62 1.58 -33.09
N GLU A 31 -16.09 0.42 -32.63
CA GLU A 31 -16.23 0.08 -31.22
C GLU A 31 -14.87 0.07 -30.48
N ASN A 32 -13.80 -0.34 -31.18
CA ASN A 32 -12.45 -0.42 -30.61
C ASN A 32 -11.55 0.78 -30.96
N LYS A 33 -12.08 1.81 -31.64
CA LYS A 33 -11.36 3.01 -32.11
C LYS A 33 -10.13 2.69 -32.96
N ILE A 34 -10.23 1.72 -33.85
CA ILE A 34 -9.17 1.28 -34.74
C ILE A 34 -9.41 1.80 -36.16
N ASP A 35 -8.38 2.34 -36.78
CA ASP A 35 -8.41 2.82 -38.15
C ASP A 35 -8.24 1.64 -39.11
N VAL A 36 -9.31 1.29 -39.84
CA VAL A 36 -9.35 0.17 -40.79
C VAL A 36 -8.41 0.34 -41.98
N THR A 37 -7.97 1.56 -42.31
CA THR A 37 -7.07 1.85 -43.43
C THR A 37 -5.64 1.36 -43.16
N ARG A 38 -5.30 1.08 -41.91
CA ARG A 38 -3.98 0.60 -41.46
C ARG A 38 -3.89 -0.89 -41.26
N ILE A 39 -4.94 -1.64 -41.64
CA ILE A 39 -5.02 -3.10 -41.45
C ILE A 39 -4.96 -3.77 -42.81
N GLU A 40 -4.05 -4.71 -42.99
CA GLU A 40 -4.00 -5.58 -44.14
C GLU A 40 -5.15 -6.58 -44.09
N GLY A 41 -6.07 -6.52 -45.06
CA GLY A 41 -7.22 -7.41 -45.14
C GLY A 41 -6.86 -8.78 -45.71
N THR A 42 -7.20 -9.85 -44.98
CA THR A 42 -6.98 -11.26 -45.45
C THR A 42 -8.16 -11.84 -46.22
N GLY A 43 -9.26 -11.11 -46.38
CA GLY A 43 -10.44 -11.55 -47.11
C GLY A 43 -10.30 -11.49 -48.62
N LYS A 44 -11.27 -12.10 -49.36
CA LYS A 44 -11.27 -12.18 -50.82
C LYS A 44 -11.17 -10.78 -51.48
N GLY A 45 -10.11 -10.54 -52.23
CA GLY A 45 -9.80 -9.26 -52.85
C GLY A 45 -9.23 -8.20 -51.91
N GLY A 46 -8.48 -8.60 -50.86
CA GLY A 46 -7.86 -7.66 -49.93
C GLY A 46 -8.82 -7.01 -48.92
N ARG A 47 -10.02 -7.58 -48.74
CA ARG A 47 -11.04 -7.04 -47.83
C ARG A 47 -10.70 -7.30 -46.37
N VAL A 48 -10.78 -6.26 -45.51
CA VAL A 48 -10.61 -6.43 -44.05
C VAL A 48 -11.81 -7.16 -43.47
N THR A 49 -11.55 -8.28 -42.81
CA THR A 49 -12.54 -9.14 -42.15
C THR A 49 -12.65 -8.85 -40.67
N LYS A 50 -13.68 -9.42 -40.02
CA LYS A 50 -13.84 -9.33 -38.54
C LYS A 50 -12.65 -9.95 -37.80
N GLU A 51 -12.06 -11.03 -38.37
CA GLU A 51 -10.93 -11.74 -37.78
C GLU A 51 -9.64 -10.91 -37.79
N ASP A 52 -9.45 -10.08 -38.83
CA ASP A 52 -8.30 -9.19 -38.92
C ASP A 52 -8.36 -8.09 -37.82
N ILE A 53 -9.54 -7.56 -37.56
CA ILE A 53 -9.75 -6.61 -36.45
C ILE A 53 -9.48 -7.30 -35.11
N LEU A 54 -9.99 -8.49 -34.85
CA LEU A 54 -9.75 -9.23 -33.61
C LEU A 54 -8.25 -9.54 -33.38
N LYS A 55 -7.52 -9.91 -34.44
CA LYS A 55 -6.07 -10.10 -34.34
C LYS A 55 -5.33 -8.81 -34.00
N THR A 56 -5.74 -7.70 -34.60
CA THR A 56 -5.15 -6.38 -34.31
C THR A 56 -5.46 -5.92 -32.89
N VAL A 57 -6.69 -6.15 -32.41
CA VAL A 57 -7.08 -5.86 -30.99
C VAL A 57 -6.22 -6.70 -30.04
N ALA A 58 -6.11 -8.00 -30.25
CA ALA A 58 -5.30 -8.89 -29.42
C ALA A 58 -3.81 -8.52 -29.42
N GLN A 59 -3.27 -8.07 -30.58
CA GLN A 59 -1.89 -7.58 -30.66
C GLN A 59 -1.70 -6.25 -29.90
N LEU A 60 -2.66 -5.35 -29.96
CA LEU A 60 -2.63 -4.07 -29.22
C LEU A 60 -2.81 -4.29 -27.70
N GLU A 61 -3.64 -5.26 -27.30
CA GLU A 61 -3.80 -5.65 -25.90
C GLU A 61 -2.54 -6.35 -25.38
N GLY A 62 -1.96 -7.26 -26.12
CA GLY A 62 -0.69 -7.90 -25.77
C GLY A 62 0.52 -6.93 -25.75
N GLN A 63 0.45 -5.83 -26.53
CA GLN A 63 1.43 -4.74 -26.42
C GLN A 63 1.15 -3.83 -25.22
N ARG A 64 -0.12 -3.64 -24.84
CA ARG A 64 -0.49 -2.91 -23.59
C ARG A 64 -0.10 -3.69 -22.34
N GLU A 65 -0.24 -5.01 -22.32
CA GLU A 65 0.23 -5.83 -21.19
C GLU A 65 1.76 -5.84 -21.07
N LYS A 66 2.49 -5.72 -22.19
CA LYS A 66 3.96 -5.59 -22.19
C LYS A 66 4.47 -4.19 -21.82
N THR A 67 3.61 -3.18 -21.83
CA THR A 67 3.95 -1.79 -21.45
C THR A 67 3.51 -1.41 -20.03
N VAL A 68 2.86 -2.32 -19.30
CA VAL A 68 2.53 -2.17 -17.85
C VAL A 68 3.48 -3.00 -16.97
N SER A 69 4.64 -3.42 -17.48
CA SER A 69 5.78 -3.66 -16.59
C SER A 69 6.27 -2.29 -16.11
N ASP A 70 6.20 -2.07 -14.81
CA ASP A 70 6.83 -0.97 -14.06
C ASP A 70 8.10 -0.56 -14.81
N PRO A 71 8.27 0.69 -15.26
CA PRO A 71 9.53 1.08 -15.83
C PRO A 71 10.55 1.09 -14.68
N MET A 72 11.13 -0.06 -14.42
CA MET A 72 12.43 -0.10 -13.77
C MET A 72 13.28 0.86 -14.59
N HIS A 73 13.61 2.02 -14.03
CA HIS A 73 14.34 3.10 -14.70
C HIS A 73 15.70 2.58 -15.12
N VAL A 74 15.75 1.86 -16.22
CA VAL A 74 17.00 1.47 -16.86
C VAL A 74 17.56 2.75 -17.45
N LEU A 75 18.58 3.28 -16.80
CA LEU A 75 19.40 4.32 -17.40
C LEU A 75 19.99 3.75 -18.70
N PRO A 76 20.00 4.52 -19.80
CA PRO A 76 20.63 4.07 -21.03
C PRO A 76 22.08 3.68 -20.73
N SER A 77 22.54 2.56 -21.29
CA SER A 77 23.91 2.08 -21.12
C SER A 77 24.86 3.17 -21.64
N ALA A 78 25.69 3.73 -20.76
CA ALA A 78 26.65 4.76 -21.13
C ALA A 78 27.73 4.13 -22.02
N THR A 79 27.79 4.56 -23.25
CA THR A 79 29.01 4.47 -24.04
C THR A 79 29.79 5.77 -23.81
N ASP A 80 31.00 5.61 -23.25
CA ASP A 80 32.01 6.64 -22.98
C ASP A 80 31.62 7.84 -22.07
N ASN A 81 32.11 7.76 -20.82
CA ASN A 81 32.47 8.84 -19.87
C ASN A 81 31.47 9.98 -19.60
N GLU A 82 30.25 9.98 -20.10
CA GLU A 82 29.23 10.98 -19.77
C GLU A 82 28.39 10.50 -18.59
N ARG A 83 28.35 11.30 -17.51
CA ARG A 83 27.41 11.12 -16.39
C ARG A 83 26.00 11.43 -16.89
N ILE A 84 25.25 10.40 -17.24
CA ILE A 84 23.88 10.56 -17.75
C ILE A 84 22.93 10.85 -16.57
N GLU A 85 22.34 12.03 -16.56
CA GLU A 85 21.28 12.43 -15.64
C GLU A 85 19.94 12.49 -16.39
N ARG A 86 18.91 11.87 -15.82
CA ARG A 86 17.54 11.94 -16.32
C ARG A 86 16.67 12.71 -15.35
N ARG A 87 16.15 13.88 -15.75
CA ARG A 87 15.18 14.66 -14.97
C ARG A 87 13.77 14.28 -15.38
N VAL A 88 12.98 13.81 -14.38
CA VAL A 88 11.56 13.45 -14.56
C VAL A 88 10.74 14.20 -13.53
N PRO A 89 9.69 14.94 -13.94
CA PRO A 89 8.79 15.61 -13.01
C PRO A 89 8.07 14.61 -12.11
N MET A 90 7.87 14.96 -10.83
CA MET A 90 7.04 14.16 -9.93
C MET A 90 5.59 14.16 -10.41
N THR A 91 4.92 13.01 -10.28
CA THR A 91 3.46 12.95 -10.47
C THR A 91 2.76 13.83 -9.44
N ARG A 92 1.54 14.30 -9.74
CA ARG A 92 0.74 15.12 -8.81
C ARG A 92 0.53 14.43 -7.46
N LEU A 93 0.26 13.12 -7.49
CA LEU A 93 0.09 12.30 -6.28
C LEU A 93 1.39 12.29 -5.45
N ARG A 94 2.54 11.99 -6.06
CA ARG A 94 3.84 11.97 -5.36
C ARG A 94 4.20 13.34 -4.77
N ALA A 95 3.96 14.41 -5.50
CA ALA A 95 4.18 15.76 -5.00
C ALA A 95 3.27 16.11 -3.79
N SER A 96 2.02 15.63 -3.80
CA SER A 96 1.10 15.81 -2.67
C SER A 96 1.54 15.00 -1.44
N ILE A 97 1.93 13.73 -1.62
CA ILE A 97 2.47 12.88 -0.55
C ILE A 97 3.73 13.51 0.05
N ALA A 98 4.66 13.97 -0.78
CA ALA A 98 5.90 14.59 -0.32
C ALA A 98 5.63 15.81 0.58
N ARG A 99 4.71 16.70 0.19
CA ARG A 99 4.31 17.84 1.02
C ARG A 99 3.74 17.41 2.38
N ARG A 100 2.80 16.44 2.39
CA ARG A 100 2.19 15.94 3.63
C ARG A 100 3.22 15.33 4.58
N LEU A 101 4.18 14.56 4.05
CA LEU A 101 5.23 13.96 4.88
C LEU A 101 6.17 15.00 5.48
N VAL A 102 6.56 16.01 4.70
CA VAL A 102 7.39 17.13 5.21
C VAL A 102 6.62 17.93 6.26
N GLU A 103 5.34 18.25 6.00
CA GLU A 103 4.47 18.96 6.95
C GLU A 103 4.34 18.19 8.25
N ALA A 104 4.10 16.87 8.22
CA ALA A 104 4.03 16.03 9.41
C ALA A 104 5.29 16.12 10.28
N GLN A 105 6.48 16.11 9.66
CA GLN A 105 7.75 16.22 10.37
C GLN A 105 8.03 17.62 10.91
N GLN A 106 7.51 18.67 10.26
CA GLN A 106 7.74 20.05 10.66
C GLN A 106 6.75 20.54 11.73
N THR A 107 5.54 19.95 11.78
CA THR A 107 4.47 20.39 12.69
C THR A 107 4.39 19.58 13.98
N ALA A 108 5.03 18.41 14.05
CA ALA A 108 5.04 17.55 15.23
C ALA A 108 6.42 17.52 15.90
N ALA A 109 6.45 17.47 17.23
CA ALA A 109 7.65 17.14 18.01
C ALA A 109 7.83 15.61 18.02
N MET A 110 8.18 15.05 16.85
CA MET A 110 8.16 13.61 16.62
C MET A 110 9.30 12.90 17.36
N LEU A 111 8.94 11.92 18.18
CA LEU A 111 9.87 11.01 18.85
C LEU A 111 9.46 9.58 18.57
N THR A 112 10.42 8.64 18.63
CA THR A 112 10.14 7.20 18.45
C THR A 112 10.73 6.43 19.62
N THR A 113 9.92 5.54 20.20
CA THR A 113 10.36 4.53 21.16
C THR A 113 10.17 3.14 20.57
N PHE A 114 10.95 2.17 21.04
CA PHE A 114 10.98 0.82 20.51
C PHE A 114 10.77 -0.20 21.60
N ASN A 115 10.23 -1.36 21.22
CA ASN A 115 10.18 -2.55 22.05
C ASN A 115 10.37 -3.80 21.17
N GLU A 116 10.63 -4.92 21.78
CA GLU A 116 10.66 -6.22 21.09
C GLU A 116 9.60 -7.15 21.67
N ILE A 117 9.02 -7.97 20.79
CA ILE A 117 7.93 -8.89 21.11
C ILE A 117 8.35 -10.30 20.75
N ASP A 118 8.17 -11.24 21.67
CA ASP A 118 8.23 -12.68 21.40
C ASP A 118 6.90 -13.10 20.72
N MET A 119 6.99 -13.43 19.43
CA MET A 119 5.83 -13.79 18.62
C MET A 119 5.41 -15.26 18.78
N GLN A 120 6.08 -16.04 19.63
CA GLN A 120 5.85 -17.48 19.77
C GLN A 120 4.37 -17.78 20.08
N ALA A 121 3.78 -17.10 21.07
CA ALA A 121 2.40 -17.33 21.48
C ALA A 121 1.38 -17.10 20.34
N ILE A 122 1.56 -16.01 19.57
CA ILE A 122 0.69 -15.72 18.41
C ILE A 122 0.93 -16.75 17.30
N MET A 123 2.18 -17.16 17.04
CA MET A 123 2.48 -18.16 16.02
C MET A 123 1.88 -19.52 16.37
N ASP A 124 2.00 -19.95 17.63
CA ASP A 124 1.42 -21.21 18.12
C ASP A 124 -0.10 -21.19 18.05
N LEU A 125 -0.72 -20.09 18.45
CA LEU A 125 -2.17 -19.90 18.36
C LEU A 125 -2.64 -20.02 16.91
N ARG A 126 -1.97 -19.31 16.00
CA ARG A 126 -2.26 -19.38 14.56
C ARG A 126 -2.04 -20.80 14.01
N ALA A 127 -0.92 -21.44 14.34
CA ALA A 127 -0.62 -22.80 13.87
C ALA A 127 -1.71 -23.80 14.30
N ARG A 128 -2.23 -23.65 15.52
CA ARG A 128 -3.29 -24.49 16.06
C ARG A 128 -4.65 -24.27 15.44
N TYR A 129 -5.03 -23.01 15.18
CA TYR A 129 -6.43 -22.66 14.87
C TYR A 129 -6.67 -22.17 13.43
N LYS A 130 -5.65 -21.97 12.59
CA LYS A 130 -5.79 -21.39 11.25
C LYS A 130 -6.81 -22.12 10.35
N ASP A 131 -6.86 -23.45 10.44
CA ASP A 131 -7.69 -24.29 9.57
C ASP A 131 -9.16 -24.26 10.06
N ASP A 132 -9.37 -24.39 11.37
CA ASP A 132 -10.70 -24.26 11.98
C ASP A 132 -11.23 -22.85 11.81
N PHE A 133 -10.39 -21.82 12.01
CA PHE A 133 -10.77 -20.43 11.80
C PHE A 133 -11.27 -20.18 10.38
N ALA A 134 -10.52 -20.63 9.36
CA ALA A 134 -10.94 -20.51 7.97
C ALA A 134 -12.25 -21.25 7.69
N LYS A 135 -12.46 -22.43 8.30
CA LYS A 135 -13.68 -23.21 8.14
C LYS A 135 -14.91 -22.51 8.74
N TYR A 136 -14.78 -21.92 9.93
CA TYR A 136 -15.90 -21.25 10.62
C TYR A 136 -16.17 -19.83 10.12
N HIS A 137 -15.19 -19.17 9.47
CA HIS A 137 -15.29 -17.79 8.99
C HIS A 137 -15.20 -17.69 7.46
N ASN A 138 -15.93 -18.55 6.72
CA ASN A 138 -16.11 -18.47 5.26
C ASN A 138 -14.79 -18.39 4.45
N GLY A 139 -13.73 -19.04 4.93
CA GLY A 139 -12.41 -19.02 4.27
C GLY A 139 -11.50 -17.88 4.66
N THR A 140 -11.89 -17.04 5.62
CA THR A 140 -11.04 -15.95 6.15
C THR A 140 -9.80 -16.54 6.80
N LYS A 141 -8.63 -16.05 6.41
CA LYS A 141 -7.34 -16.52 6.95
C LYS A 141 -7.01 -15.80 8.24
N LEU A 142 -6.59 -16.54 9.26
CA LEU A 142 -6.08 -15.95 10.51
C LEU A 142 -4.68 -15.36 10.28
N GLY A 143 -4.58 -14.06 10.06
CA GLY A 143 -3.35 -13.32 9.85
C GLY A 143 -2.69 -12.86 11.15
N PHE A 144 -1.73 -11.95 11.04
CA PHE A 144 -1.12 -11.27 12.20
C PHE A 144 -1.78 -9.91 12.48
N MET A 145 -2.33 -9.27 11.43
CA MET A 145 -2.80 -7.89 11.53
C MET A 145 -3.94 -7.72 12.53
N SER A 146 -4.87 -8.64 12.57
CA SER A 146 -5.98 -8.60 13.52
C SER A 146 -5.55 -8.63 14.98
N PHE A 147 -4.49 -9.41 15.31
CA PHE A 147 -3.92 -9.42 16.66
C PHE A 147 -3.28 -8.08 17.03
N PHE A 148 -2.52 -7.48 16.10
CA PHE A 148 -1.92 -6.17 16.33
C PHE A 148 -2.97 -5.07 16.42
N ILE A 149 -4.01 -5.11 15.58
CA ILE A 149 -5.13 -4.16 15.66
C ILE A 149 -5.84 -4.29 17.01
N ARG A 150 -6.22 -5.50 17.41
CA ARG A 150 -6.91 -5.74 18.68
C ARG A 150 -6.05 -5.32 19.88
N ALA A 151 -4.77 -5.71 19.92
CA ALA A 151 -3.85 -5.30 20.98
C ALA A 151 -3.66 -3.78 21.03
N SER A 152 -3.58 -3.13 19.83
CA SER A 152 -3.50 -1.67 19.77
C SER A 152 -4.77 -1.00 20.29
N VAL A 153 -5.95 -1.50 19.93
CA VAL A 153 -7.24 -1.00 20.42
C VAL A 153 -7.30 -1.04 21.95
N GLU A 154 -6.94 -2.17 22.56
CA GLU A 154 -6.95 -2.30 24.02
C GLU A 154 -5.89 -1.42 24.68
N ALA A 155 -4.72 -1.23 24.07
CA ALA A 155 -3.72 -0.28 24.53
C ALA A 155 -4.19 1.17 24.40
N LEU A 156 -4.85 1.56 23.28
CA LEU A 156 -5.40 2.90 23.08
C LEU A 156 -6.50 3.26 24.10
N LYS A 157 -7.32 2.30 24.52
CA LYS A 157 -8.29 2.51 25.61
C LYS A 157 -7.62 2.84 26.94
N ARG A 158 -6.44 2.26 27.21
CA ARG A 158 -5.67 2.51 28.45
C ARG A 158 -4.84 3.78 28.40
N PHE A 159 -4.43 4.19 27.20
CA PHE A 159 -3.61 5.37 26.94
C PHE A 159 -4.31 6.30 25.95
N PRO A 160 -5.39 7.00 26.37
CA PRO A 160 -6.23 7.79 25.48
C PRO A 160 -5.49 8.97 24.84
N ALA A 161 -4.39 9.44 25.39
CA ALA A 161 -3.55 10.47 24.77
C ALA A 161 -2.92 9.98 23.45
N VAL A 162 -2.64 8.67 23.33
CA VAL A 162 -2.11 8.08 22.09
C VAL A 162 -3.18 8.01 20.99
N ASN A 163 -4.48 8.04 21.36
CA ASN A 163 -5.63 8.06 20.47
C ASN A 163 -6.23 9.47 20.32
N ALA A 164 -5.50 10.53 20.63
CA ALA A 164 -5.97 11.90 20.56
C ALA A 164 -5.35 12.64 19.38
N SER A 165 -5.84 13.83 19.08
CA SER A 165 -5.29 14.75 18.09
C SER A 165 -5.16 16.14 18.67
N ILE A 166 -4.35 17.01 18.01
CA ILE A 166 -4.19 18.40 18.37
C ILE A 166 -4.93 19.24 17.35
N ASP A 167 -5.86 20.09 17.81
CA ASP A 167 -6.55 21.09 17.00
C ASP A 167 -6.31 22.49 17.57
N GLY A 168 -5.44 23.25 16.89
CA GLY A 168 -4.98 24.55 17.38
C GLY A 168 -4.26 24.44 18.74
N SER A 169 -4.92 24.91 19.80
CA SER A 169 -4.46 24.83 21.20
C SER A 169 -5.14 23.71 21.99
N ASP A 170 -6.10 23.02 21.39
CA ASP A 170 -6.93 22.07 22.09
C ASP A 170 -6.48 20.61 21.82
N ILE A 171 -6.67 19.75 22.80
CA ILE A 171 -6.49 18.30 22.67
C ILE A 171 -7.87 17.70 22.46
N VAL A 172 -8.03 16.97 21.36
CA VAL A 172 -9.26 16.26 21.01
C VAL A 172 -9.09 14.78 21.31
N TYR A 173 -9.71 14.29 22.37
CA TYR A 173 -9.74 12.87 22.72
C TYR A 173 -10.84 12.14 21.92
N HIS A 174 -10.49 11.07 21.22
CA HIS A 174 -11.44 10.26 20.48
C HIS A 174 -11.96 9.12 21.33
N GLY A 175 -13.29 9.03 21.48
CA GLY A 175 -13.97 7.94 22.20
C GLY A 175 -14.14 6.65 21.41
N TYR A 176 -13.55 6.57 20.20
CA TYR A 176 -13.60 5.46 19.27
C TYR A 176 -12.19 5.18 18.71
N GLN A 177 -11.96 3.99 18.19
CA GLN A 177 -10.67 3.58 17.65
C GLN A 177 -10.81 3.27 16.14
N ASP A 178 -10.55 4.28 15.32
CA ASP A 178 -10.52 4.18 13.86
C ASP A 178 -9.07 3.94 13.42
N ILE A 179 -8.75 2.69 13.06
CA ILE A 179 -7.37 2.25 12.84
C ILE A 179 -7.00 2.32 11.37
N GLY A 180 -6.09 3.21 11.02
CA GLY A 180 -5.44 3.23 9.72
C GLY A 180 -4.48 2.04 9.56
N VAL A 181 -4.58 1.30 8.47
CA VAL A 181 -3.66 0.21 8.14
C VAL A 181 -2.91 0.54 6.86
N ALA A 182 -1.58 0.69 6.96
CA ALA A 182 -0.78 1.00 5.79
C ALA A 182 -0.68 -0.20 4.85
N VAL A 183 -1.13 -0.05 3.60
CA VAL A 183 -1.07 -1.06 2.55
C VAL A 183 -0.34 -0.54 1.32
N GLY A 184 0.45 -1.42 0.69
CA GLY A 184 1.13 -1.11 -0.55
C GLY A 184 0.16 -1.14 -1.75
N SER A 185 0.29 -0.17 -2.65
CA SER A 185 -0.43 -0.16 -3.91
C SER A 185 0.53 0.12 -5.07
N PRO A 186 0.14 -0.14 -6.34
CA PRO A 186 0.96 0.21 -7.51
C PRO A 186 1.28 1.72 -7.60
N ARG A 187 0.50 2.56 -6.93
CA ARG A 187 0.69 4.02 -6.90
C ARG A 187 1.50 4.51 -5.70
N GLY A 188 1.87 3.62 -4.77
CA GLY A 188 2.57 3.91 -3.53
C GLY A 188 1.82 3.41 -2.30
N LEU A 189 2.28 3.83 -1.11
CA LEU A 189 1.65 3.48 0.16
C LEU A 189 0.34 4.28 0.34
N VAL A 190 -0.73 3.59 0.74
CA VAL A 190 -2.03 4.16 1.11
C VAL A 190 -2.43 3.66 2.50
N VAL A 191 -3.26 4.42 3.22
CA VAL A 191 -3.64 4.09 4.59
C VAL A 191 -5.17 4.11 4.70
N PRO A 192 -5.87 3.04 4.30
CA PRO A 192 -7.29 2.90 4.57
C PRO A 192 -7.55 2.72 6.06
N VAL A 193 -8.76 3.09 6.50
CA VAL A 193 -9.16 3.18 7.90
C VAL A 193 -10.24 2.16 8.22
N ILE A 194 -9.95 1.26 9.16
CA ILE A 194 -10.91 0.37 9.76
C ILE A 194 -11.66 1.15 10.84
N ARG A 195 -12.96 1.35 10.62
CA ARG A 195 -13.82 2.10 11.53
C ARG A 195 -14.22 1.24 12.72
N GLU A 196 -14.34 1.89 13.90
CA GLU A 196 -14.83 1.25 15.13
C GLU A 196 -14.16 -0.14 15.36
N ALA A 197 -12.83 -0.18 15.23
CA ALA A 197 -12.05 -1.42 15.28
C ALA A 197 -12.21 -2.17 16.61
N ASP A 198 -12.62 -1.50 17.67
CA ASP A 198 -12.93 -2.06 18.96
C ASP A 198 -14.17 -2.96 18.97
N SER A 199 -15.17 -2.68 18.11
CA SER A 199 -16.41 -3.44 17.98
C SER A 199 -16.28 -4.69 17.10
N LEU A 200 -15.22 -4.78 16.27
CA LEU A 200 -15.04 -5.84 15.28
C LEU A 200 -14.40 -7.09 15.88
N THR A 201 -14.83 -8.25 15.43
CA THR A 201 -14.19 -9.54 15.73
C THR A 201 -12.86 -9.70 14.99
N ILE A 202 -12.03 -10.64 15.41
CA ILE A 202 -10.77 -10.99 14.72
C ILE A 202 -11.02 -11.34 13.24
N ALA A 203 -12.13 -12.04 12.92
CA ALA A 203 -12.46 -12.41 11.56
C ALA A 203 -12.84 -11.19 10.69
N GLU A 204 -13.66 -10.30 11.23
CA GLU A 204 -14.05 -9.06 10.54
C GLU A 204 -12.85 -8.13 10.31
N LEU A 205 -11.92 -8.05 11.28
CA LEU A 205 -10.68 -7.30 11.11
C LEU A 205 -9.82 -7.87 9.96
N GLU A 206 -9.65 -9.20 9.89
CA GLU A 206 -8.90 -9.83 8.79
C GLU A 206 -9.58 -9.64 7.44
N ASP A 207 -10.91 -9.73 7.39
CA ASP A 207 -11.68 -9.50 6.16
C ASP A 207 -11.55 -8.06 5.68
N GLN A 208 -11.63 -7.07 6.57
CA GLN A 208 -11.44 -5.66 6.22
C GLN A 208 -10.01 -5.37 5.73
N VAL A 209 -9.00 -5.90 6.42
CA VAL A 209 -7.60 -5.77 5.98
C VAL A 209 -7.40 -6.36 4.58
N ARG A 210 -7.99 -7.54 4.32
CA ARG A 210 -7.94 -8.20 3.01
C ARG A 210 -8.67 -7.37 1.94
N GLU A 211 -9.87 -6.89 2.24
CA GLU A 211 -10.66 -6.05 1.33
C GLU A 211 -9.91 -4.78 0.94
N PHE A 212 -9.36 -4.06 1.92
CA PHE A 212 -8.56 -2.87 1.68
C PHE A 212 -7.29 -3.18 0.87
N GLY A 213 -6.64 -4.33 1.12
CA GLY A 213 -5.53 -4.79 0.31
C GLY A 213 -5.90 -4.98 -1.16
N MET A 214 -7.05 -5.61 -1.45
CA MET A 214 -7.56 -5.79 -2.81
C MET A 214 -7.94 -4.45 -3.45
N LYS A 215 -8.72 -3.62 -2.76
CA LYS A 215 -9.10 -2.27 -3.24
C LYS A 215 -7.87 -1.40 -3.54
N ALA A 216 -6.82 -1.49 -2.72
CA ALA A 216 -5.57 -0.77 -2.93
C ALA A 216 -4.85 -1.21 -4.20
N GLN A 217 -4.76 -2.53 -4.44
CA GLN A 217 -4.15 -3.08 -5.66
C GLN A 217 -4.93 -2.70 -6.92
N GLU A 218 -6.25 -2.68 -6.85
CA GLU A 218 -7.13 -2.29 -7.96
C GLU A 218 -7.27 -0.77 -8.13
N GLY A 219 -6.73 0.02 -7.19
CA GLY A 219 -6.86 1.49 -7.20
C GLY A 219 -8.29 1.99 -6.96
N LYS A 220 -9.12 1.21 -6.26
CA LYS A 220 -10.55 1.47 -5.98
C LYS A 220 -10.83 2.05 -4.60
N LEU A 221 -9.81 2.36 -3.79
CA LEU A 221 -9.99 3.04 -2.52
C LEU A 221 -10.59 4.43 -2.74
N SER A 222 -11.65 4.75 -2.02
CA SER A 222 -12.28 6.07 -1.99
C SER A 222 -11.52 7.03 -1.07
N ILE A 223 -11.82 8.31 -1.12
CA ILE A 223 -11.28 9.29 -0.17
C ILE A 223 -11.81 9.00 1.24
N ASP A 224 -13.07 8.60 1.35
CA ASP A 224 -13.70 8.25 2.64
C ASP A 224 -13.04 7.03 3.30
N ASP A 225 -12.55 6.06 2.50
CA ASP A 225 -11.80 4.93 3.02
C ASP A 225 -10.46 5.35 3.68
N MET A 226 -9.92 6.52 3.34
CA MET A 226 -8.56 6.97 3.71
C MET A 226 -8.52 8.16 4.66
N THR A 227 -9.66 8.62 5.18
CA THR A 227 -9.76 9.82 6.05
C THR A 227 -10.30 9.46 7.42
N GLY A 228 -10.06 10.30 8.42
CA GLY A 228 -10.68 10.23 9.74
C GLY A 228 -10.15 9.14 10.69
N GLY A 229 -9.03 8.49 10.39
CA GLY A 229 -8.39 7.54 11.31
C GLY A 229 -7.80 8.24 12.53
N THR A 230 -7.78 7.55 13.68
CA THR A 230 -7.26 8.10 14.96
C THR A 230 -5.86 7.59 15.29
N PHE A 231 -5.48 6.43 14.78
CA PHE A 231 -4.18 5.79 14.96
C PHE A 231 -3.80 5.01 13.71
N THR A 232 -2.52 4.84 13.42
CA THR A 232 -2.06 4.10 12.22
C THR A 232 -1.16 2.92 12.61
N ILE A 233 -1.33 1.79 11.92
CA ILE A 233 -0.43 0.63 11.98
C ILE A 233 0.22 0.44 10.61
N SER A 234 1.55 0.39 10.58
CA SER A 234 2.34 0.17 9.36
C SER A 234 3.20 -1.07 9.50
N ASN A 235 3.16 -1.96 8.50
CA ASN A 235 3.94 -3.19 8.50
C ASN A 235 5.07 -3.14 7.47
N GLY A 236 6.26 -2.73 7.91
CA GLY A 236 7.49 -2.78 7.12
C GLY A 236 8.15 -4.17 7.06
N GLY A 237 7.72 -5.10 7.93
CA GLY A 237 8.27 -6.45 8.01
C GLY A 237 8.07 -7.28 6.76
N THR A 238 6.98 -7.06 6.03
CA THR A 238 6.69 -7.71 4.74
C THR A 238 7.74 -7.38 3.67
N PHE A 239 8.45 -6.25 3.81
CA PHE A 239 9.56 -5.83 2.95
C PHE A 239 10.93 -6.15 3.54
N GLY A 240 10.99 -6.82 4.70
CA GLY A 240 12.23 -7.21 5.37
C GLY A 240 12.83 -6.15 6.28
N SER A 241 12.10 -5.05 6.59
CA SER A 241 12.61 -4.01 7.50
C SER A 241 12.92 -4.59 8.88
N LEU A 242 14.13 -4.35 9.38
CA LEU A 242 14.52 -4.71 10.74
C LEU A 242 13.94 -3.75 11.76
N LEU A 243 14.06 -2.44 11.49
CA LEU A 243 13.68 -1.36 12.37
C LEU A 243 13.50 -0.09 11.56
N SER A 244 12.51 0.72 11.88
CA SER A 244 12.26 2.03 11.28
C SER A 244 11.59 2.98 12.27
N THR A 245 11.67 4.27 11.99
CA THR A 245 10.96 5.34 12.69
C THR A 245 9.85 5.85 11.78
N PRO A 246 8.62 5.32 11.86
CA PRO A 246 7.54 5.72 10.97
C PRO A 246 7.17 7.20 11.17
N ILE A 247 6.79 7.86 10.08
CA ILE A 247 6.30 9.25 10.10
C ILE A 247 4.82 9.24 10.46
N LEU A 248 4.39 10.15 11.32
CA LEU A 248 2.98 10.33 11.70
C LEU A 248 2.10 10.62 10.47
N ASN A 249 0.84 10.24 10.56
CA ASN A 249 -0.20 10.56 9.58
C ASN A 249 -1.15 11.62 10.18
N PRO A 250 -0.88 12.93 10.04
CA PRO A 250 -1.70 13.96 10.65
C PRO A 250 -3.19 13.86 10.27
N PRO A 251 -4.12 14.19 11.22
CA PRO A 251 -3.90 14.80 12.52
C PRO A 251 -3.58 13.83 13.66
N GLN A 252 -3.34 12.54 13.37
CA GLN A 252 -2.99 11.52 14.36
C GLN A 252 -1.68 11.85 15.07
N THR A 253 -1.62 11.51 16.35
CA THR A 253 -0.45 11.74 17.21
C THR A 253 0.36 10.47 17.48
N GLY A 254 -0.09 9.31 17.00
CA GLY A 254 0.58 8.02 17.15
C GLY A 254 0.56 7.15 15.90
N ILE A 255 1.65 6.41 15.67
CA ILE A 255 1.77 5.39 14.64
C ILE A 255 2.62 4.22 15.13
N LEU A 256 2.10 3.00 14.98
CA LEU A 256 2.81 1.76 15.28
C LEU A 256 3.49 1.23 14.02
N GLY A 257 4.79 1.01 14.09
CA GLY A 257 5.58 0.30 13.08
C GLY A 257 5.84 -1.14 13.47
N MET A 258 5.42 -2.07 12.62
CA MET A 258 5.76 -3.49 12.72
C MET A 258 6.92 -3.82 11.80
N HIS A 259 7.76 -4.77 12.21
CA HIS A 259 8.96 -5.15 11.47
C HIS A 259 9.03 -6.66 11.23
N LYS A 260 10.12 -7.13 10.61
CA LYS A 260 10.24 -8.55 10.30
C LYS A 260 10.31 -9.40 11.56
N ILE A 261 9.67 -10.58 11.54
CA ILE A 261 9.89 -11.64 12.51
C ILE A 261 11.17 -12.37 12.12
N GLN A 262 12.05 -12.60 13.09
CA GLN A 262 13.26 -13.38 12.88
C GLN A 262 13.60 -14.22 14.11
N GLU A 263 14.07 -15.42 13.89
CA GLU A 263 14.56 -16.28 14.96
C GLU A 263 15.82 -15.67 15.56
N ARG A 264 15.82 -15.50 16.88
CA ARG A 264 16.94 -14.93 17.63
C ARG A 264 17.17 -15.70 18.94
N PRO A 265 18.42 -15.87 19.37
CA PRO A 265 18.71 -16.35 20.72
C PRO A 265 18.33 -15.28 21.73
N VAL A 266 17.51 -15.64 22.69
CA VAL A 266 17.07 -14.77 23.81
C VAL A 266 17.19 -15.52 25.12
N ALA A 267 17.38 -14.80 26.22
CA ALA A 267 17.40 -15.36 27.55
C ALA A 267 15.98 -15.48 28.10
N VAL A 268 15.52 -16.69 28.37
CA VAL A 268 14.23 -16.96 29.01
C VAL A 268 14.49 -17.82 30.25
N ASN A 269 14.11 -17.35 31.44
CA ASN A 269 14.32 -18.03 32.70
C ASN A 269 15.80 -18.47 32.99
N GLY A 270 16.75 -17.67 32.47
CA GLY A 270 18.17 -17.95 32.64
C GLY A 270 18.78 -18.89 31.59
N GLU A 271 17.99 -19.41 30.65
CA GLU A 271 18.44 -20.26 29.55
C GLU A 271 18.41 -19.51 28.21
N VAL A 272 19.36 -19.86 27.32
CA VAL A 272 19.33 -19.31 25.94
C VAL A 272 18.42 -20.17 25.07
N VAL A 273 17.36 -19.57 24.58
CA VAL A 273 16.39 -20.23 23.70
C VAL A 273 16.23 -19.46 22.39
N ILE A 274 15.87 -20.16 21.32
CA ILE A 274 15.53 -19.51 20.04
C ILE A 274 14.06 -19.10 20.08
N ARG A 275 13.77 -17.83 19.78
CA ARG A 275 12.44 -17.26 19.73
C ARG A 275 12.22 -16.42 18.46
N PRO A 276 11.02 -16.44 17.90
CA PRO A 276 10.62 -15.56 16.79
C PRO A 276 10.37 -14.15 17.32
N MET A 277 11.38 -13.30 17.23
CA MET A 277 11.33 -11.93 17.76
C MET A 277 10.94 -10.92 16.69
N MET A 278 10.12 -9.93 17.08
CA MET A 278 9.75 -8.79 16.25
C MET A 278 10.07 -7.49 16.98
N TYR A 279 10.73 -6.54 16.30
CA TYR A 279 10.78 -5.18 16.78
C TYR A 279 9.49 -4.44 16.42
N VAL A 280 9.02 -3.62 17.35
CA VAL A 280 7.95 -2.66 17.14
C VAL A 280 8.43 -1.26 17.49
N ALA A 281 7.92 -0.28 16.77
CA ALA A 281 8.23 1.13 16.98
C ALA A 281 6.94 1.91 17.18
N LEU A 282 6.88 2.80 18.16
CA LEU A 282 5.84 3.81 18.28
C LEU A 282 6.48 5.17 18.01
N SER A 283 6.12 5.80 16.88
CA SER A 283 6.38 7.22 16.70
C SER A 283 5.18 8.02 17.19
N TYR A 284 5.44 9.12 17.88
CA TYR A 284 4.41 9.91 18.52
C TYR A 284 4.77 11.39 18.57
N ASP A 285 3.75 12.23 18.73
CA ASP A 285 3.93 13.66 18.92
C ASP A 285 4.18 13.98 20.41
N HIS A 286 5.42 14.31 20.75
CA HIS A 286 5.83 14.57 22.12
C HIS A 286 5.27 15.87 22.70
N ARG A 287 4.54 16.66 21.91
CA ARG A 287 3.76 17.80 22.45
C ARG A 287 2.55 17.34 23.26
N LEU A 288 2.03 16.12 22.97
CA LEU A 288 0.86 15.54 23.61
C LEU A 288 1.19 14.29 24.43
N ILE A 289 1.99 13.38 23.88
CA ILE A 289 2.31 12.10 24.50
C ILE A 289 3.69 12.20 25.14
N ASP A 290 3.79 11.90 26.42
CA ASP A 290 5.08 11.84 27.10
C ASP A 290 5.80 10.50 26.91
N GLY A 291 7.09 10.46 27.25
CA GLY A 291 7.90 9.26 27.09
C GLY A 291 7.43 8.09 27.95
N GLN A 292 6.84 8.35 29.13
CA GLN A 292 6.32 7.32 30.01
C GLN A 292 5.07 6.66 29.43
N GLU A 293 4.14 7.46 28.90
CA GLU A 293 2.94 6.95 28.24
C GLU A 293 3.28 6.13 26.99
N ALA A 294 4.18 6.65 26.13
CA ALA A 294 4.61 5.98 24.94
C ALA A 294 5.25 4.60 25.23
N VAL A 295 6.13 4.53 26.22
CA VAL A 295 6.78 3.29 26.64
C VAL A 295 5.76 2.31 27.23
N ARG A 296 4.87 2.79 28.10
CA ARG A 296 3.82 1.96 28.72
C ARG A 296 2.84 1.43 27.69
N PHE A 297 2.49 2.23 26.69
CA PHE A 297 1.67 1.80 25.55
C PHE A 297 2.33 0.58 24.85
N LEU A 298 3.63 0.66 24.50
CA LEU A 298 4.32 -0.47 23.87
C LEU A 298 4.48 -1.68 24.80
N VAL A 299 4.66 -1.47 26.10
CA VAL A 299 4.69 -2.57 27.09
C VAL A 299 3.34 -3.26 27.14
N THR A 300 2.25 -2.51 27.21
CA THR A 300 0.89 -3.07 27.19
C THR A 300 0.59 -3.83 25.89
N LEU A 301 0.99 -3.26 24.74
CA LEU A 301 0.88 -3.93 23.45
C LEU A 301 1.66 -5.26 23.44
N LYS A 302 2.87 -5.26 23.95
CA LYS A 302 3.71 -6.45 24.11
C LYS A 302 3.03 -7.50 24.97
N ASP A 303 2.55 -7.13 26.16
CA ASP A 303 1.89 -8.04 27.08
C ASP A 303 0.68 -8.73 26.42
N PHE A 304 -0.13 -8.00 25.65
CA PHE A 304 -1.26 -8.57 24.91
C PHE A 304 -0.84 -9.52 23.79
N LEU A 305 0.28 -9.27 23.13
CA LEU A 305 0.74 -10.12 22.03
C LEU A 305 1.51 -11.35 22.53
N GLU A 306 2.25 -11.22 23.61
CA GLU A 306 2.95 -12.36 24.25
C GLU A 306 2.00 -13.24 25.07
N GLU A 307 0.90 -12.67 25.60
CA GLU A 307 -0.15 -13.39 26.33
C GLU A 307 -1.55 -13.05 25.79
N PRO A 308 -1.96 -13.57 24.61
CA PRO A 308 -3.22 -13.18 23.96
C PRO A 308 -4.48 -13.47 24.81
N ALA A 309 -4.39 -14.38 25.78
CA ALA A 309 -5.49 -14.68 26.71
C ALA A 309 -5.86 -13.46 27.58
N ARG A 310 -4.97 -12.52 27.81
CA ARG A 310 -5.24 -11.30 28.58
C ARG A 310 -6.33 -10.44 27.95
N ILE A 311 -6.38 -10.39 26.60
CA ILE A 311 -7.44 -9.68 25.86
C ILE A 311 -8.82 -10.29 26.15
N LEU A 312 -8.90 -11.62 26.29
CA LEU A 312 -10.17 -12.31 26.58
C LEU A 312 -10.62 -12.16 28.03
N LEU A 313 -9.69 -11.84 28.92
CA LEU A 313 -9.93 -11.74 30.37
C LEU A 313 -9.99 -10.29 30.87
N ASP A 314 -9.88 -9.31 29.95
CA ASP A 314 -9.86 -7.88 30.26
C ASP A 314 -8.77 -7.48 31.30
N LEU A 315 -7.55 -8.13 31.21
CA LEU A 315 -6.44 -7.95 32.14
C LEU A 315 -5.40 -6.95 31.66
#